data_e66537efb97ff18a22b16725e637a385
#
_entry.id   e66537efb97ff18a22b16725e637a385
#
_cell.length_a   1.000
_cell.length_b   1.000
_cell.length_c   1.000
_cell.angle_alpha   90.00
_cell.angle_beta   90.00
_cell.angle_gamma   90.00
#
_symmetry.space_group_name_H-M   'P 1'
#
loop_
_entity.id
_entity.type
_entity.pdbx_description
1 polymer ?
#
loop_
_entity_poly.entity_id
_entity_poly.type
_entity_poly.pdbx_seq_one_letter_code
_entity_poly.pdbx_strand_id
1 'polypeptide(L)'
;MDCFLTLQNQLFEQLNSLWESDDEEILEKNDELLLQEGSNYGLSLNEKANLRKELFRSIRKLDVLQELLEDTSITEIMVNGWDKIFIEREGHLITWNKTFTSSGKLEDVIQQIVARCNRVINTLHPIVDARLENGARVNAVIPPISVDGPILTIR
;
A
#
# COMPACT_ATOMS: atom_id res chain seq x y z
N MET A 1 9.82 6.91 -19.67
CA MET A 1 8.66 7.25 -18.83
C MET A 1 8.02 5.97 -18.34
N ASP A 2 7.76 5.89 -17.08
CA ASP A 2 7.15 4.69 -16.51
C ASP A 2 5.65 4.67 -16.78
N CYS A 3 5.21 3.72 -17.60
CA CYS A 3 3.81 3.51 -17.94
C CYS A 3 2.96 3.26 -16.69
N PHE A 4 3.46 2.49 -15.74
CA PHE A 4 2.77 2.19 -14.49
C PHE A 4 2.47 3.45 -13.69
N LEU A 5 3.45 4.33 -13.48
CA LEU A 5 3.27 5.57 -12.73
C LEU A 5 2.26 6.51 -13.39
N THR A 6 2.31 6.63 -14.71
CA THR A 6 1.38 7.46 -15.45
C THR A 6 -0.06 6.96 -15.32
N LEU A 7 -0.25 5.66 -15.50
CA LEU A 7 -1.57 5.03 -15.37
C LEU A 7 -2.08 5.09 -13.92
N GLN A 8 -1.21 4.90 -12.96
CA GLN A 8 -1.56 5.00 -11.54
C GLN A 8 -2.06 6.40 -11.20
N ASN A 9 -1.35 7.45 -11.64
CA ASN A 9 -1.75 8.82 -11.39
C ASN A 9 -3.09 9.15 -12.05
N GLN A 10 -3.30 8.72 -13.30
CA GLN A 10 -4.57 8.91 -13.99
C GLN A 10 -5.73 8.21 -13.28
N LEU A 11 -5.49 7.00 -12.77
CA LEU A 11 -6.50 6.25 -12.04
C LEU A 11 -6.84 6.94 -10.71
N PHE A 12 -5.86 7.45 -9.98
CA PHE A 12 -6.08 8.24 -8.77
C PHE A 12 -6.93 9.48 -9.03
N GLU A 13 -6.69 10.17 -10.14
CA GLU A 13 -7.47 11.35 -10.51
C GLU A 13 -8.93 11.03 -10.85
N GLN A 14 -9.18 9.87 -11.44
CA GLN A 14 -10.53 9.43 -11.81
C GLN A 14 -11.34 8.91 -10.65
N LEU A 15 -10.70 8.48 -9.57
CA LEU A 15 -11.37 7.98 -8.38
C LEU A 15 -11.53 9.12 -7.37
N ASN A 16 -12.76 9.55 -7.14
CA ASN A 16 -13.07 10.63 -6.21
C ASN A 16 -12.74 10.29 -4.77
N SER A 17 -12.87 9.01 -4.42
CA SER A 17 -12.54 8.50 -3.10
C SER A 17 -12.09 7.04 -3.21
N LEU A 18 -10.82 6.80 -2.95
CA LEU A 18 -10.25 5.46 -2.95
C LEU A 18 -10.81 4.59 -1.83
N TRP A 19 -11.22 5.23 -0.73
CA TRP A 19 -11.71 4.56 0.46
C TRP A 19 -13.15 4.07 0.32
N GLU A 20 -13.94 4.79 -0.46
CA GLU A 20 -15.36 4.52 -0.66
C GLU A 20 -15.63 3.66 -1.90
N SER A 21 -14.67 3.60 -2.83
CA SER A 21 -14.79 2.78 -4.02
C SER A 21 -14.65 1.30 -3.67
N ASP A 22 -15.54 0.45 -4.20
CA ASP A 22 -15.39 -0.99 -4.04
C ASP A 22 -14.40 -1.57 -5.06
N ASP A 23 -14.04 -2.84 -4.89
CA ASP A 23 -13.08 -3.50 -5.76
C ASP A 23 -13.53 -3.54 -7.22
N GLU A 24 -14.81 -3.73 -7.45
CA GLU A 24 -15.39 -3.81 -8.78
C GLU A 24 -15.27 -2.47 -9.51
N GLU A 25 -15.56 -1.37 -8.82
CA GLU A 25 -15.43 -0.01 -9.35
C GLU A 25 -13.98 0.31 -9.72
N ILE A 26 -13.04 -0.03 -8.86
CA ILE A 26 -11.60 0.19 -9.09
C ILE A 26 -11.13 -0.62 -10.30
N LEU A 27 -11.51 -1.87 -10.40
CA LEU A 27 -11.16 -2.73 -11.53
C LEU A 27 -11.77 -2.22 -12.84
N GLU A 28 -13.00 -1.74 -12.80
CA GLU A 28 -13.68 -1.18 -13.97
C GLU A 28 -12.96 0.07 -14.49
N LYS A 29 -12.61 1.00 -13.61
CA LYS A 29 -11.85 2.21 -13.97
C LYS A 29 -10.45 1.86 -14.49
N ASN A 30 -9.82 0.92 -13.87
CA ASN A 30 -8.51 0.41 -14.29
C ASN A 30 -8.58 -0.19 -15.70
N ASP A 31 -9.59 -1.00 -15.98
CA ASP A 31 -9.78 -1.60 -17.31
C ASP A 31 -10.07 -0.54 -18.37
N GLU A 32 -10.86 0.48 -18.07
CA GLU A 32 -11.11 1.62 -18.97
C GLU A 32 -9.81 2.32 -19.34
N LEU A 33 -8.95 2.63 -18.36
CA LEU A 33 -7.67 3.27 -18.60
C LEU A 33 -6.73 2.42 -19.43
N LEU A 34 -6.66 1.13 -19.19
CA LEU A 34 -5.83 0.22 -19.96
C LEU A 34 -6.29 0.11 -21.40
N LEU A 35 -7.60 0.17 -21.66
CA LEU A 35 -8.13 0.20 -23.01
C LEU A 35 -7.83 1.51 -23.73
N GLN A 36 -7.92 2.63 -23.04
CA GLN A 36 -7.67 3.95 -23.62
C GLN A 36 -6.19 4.20 -23.88
N GLU A 37 -5.34 3.86 -22.95
CA GLU A 37 -3.92 4.22 -22.95
C GLU A 37 -2.99 3.08 -23.41
N GLY A 38 -3.45 1.84 -23.32
CA GLY A 38 -2.61 0.69 -23.61
C GLY A 38 -2.04 0.67 -25.02
N SER A 39 -2.78 1.17 -26.01
CA SER A 39 -2.32 1.27 -27.40
C SER A 39 -1.20 2.31 -27.55
N ASN A 40 -1.21 3.36 -26.73
CA ASN A 40 -0.18 4.41 -26.76
C ASN A 40 1.18 3.90 -26.26
N TYR A 41 1.18 2.89 -25.42
CA TYR A 41 2.38 2.30 -24.84
C TYR A 41 2.81 1.00 -25.54
N GLY A 42 2.05 0.53 -26.52
CA GLY A 42 2.37 -0.69 -27.25
C GLY A 42 2.34 -1.96 -26.39
N LEU A 43 1.46 -2.02 -25.42
CA LEU A 43 1.40 -3.12 -24.46
C LEU A 43 0.79 -4.39 -25.09
N SER A 44 1.43 -5.54 -24.83
CA SER A 44 0.85 -6.86 -25.15
C SER A 44 -0.29 -7.20 -24.18
N LEU A 45 -1.04 -8.26 -24.48
CA LEU A 45 -2.10 -8.75 -23.60
C LEU A 45 -1.55 -9.18 -22.24
N ASN A 46 -0.39 -9.84 -22.21
CA ASN A 46 0.25 -10.26 -20.97
C ASN A 46 0.70 -9.05 -20.13
N GLU A 47 1.27 -8.05 -20.80
CA GLU A 47 1.69 -6.81 -20.12
C GLU A 47 0.49 -6.06 -19.54
N LYS A 48 -0.61 -5.99 -20.28
CA LYS A 48 -1.87 -5.38 -19.79
C LYS A 48 -2.42 -6.14 -18.58
N ALA A 49 -2.42 -7.46 -18.62
CA ALA A 49 -2.89 -8.28 -17.50
C ALA A 49 -2.04 -8.09 -16.25
N ASN A 50 -0.73 -8.01 -16.40
CA ASN A 50 0.19 -7.75 -15.29
C ASN A 50 -0.01 -6.34 -14.72
N LEU A 51 -0.12 -5.34 -15.58
CA LEU A 51 -0.39 -3.96 -15.16
C LEU A 51 -1.72 -3.83 -14.43
N ARG A 52 -2.74 -4.53 -14.88
CA ARG A 52 -4.04 -4.55 -14.22
C ARG A 52 -3.92 -5.00 -12.77
N LYS A 53 -3.21 -6.08 -12.53
CA LYS A 53 -2.97 -6.60 -11.18
C LYS A 53 -2.15 -5.63 -10.33
N GLU A 54 -1.08 -5.09 -10.87
CA GLU A 54 -0.20 -4.18 -10.16
C GLU A 54 -0.88 -2.86 -9.80
N LEU A 55 -1.65 -2.29 -10.73
CA LEU A 55 -2.44 -1.08 -10.49
C LEU A 55 -3.48 -1.28 -9.40
N PHE A 56 -4.20 -2.40 -9.46
CA PHE A 56 -5.19 -2.73 -8.44
C PHE A 56 -4.54 -2.87 -7.06
N ARG A 57 -3.44 -3.61 -6.98
CA ARG A 57 -2.69 -3.79 -5.72
C ARG A 57 -2.18 -2.48 -5.16
N SER A 58 -1.70 -1.57 -6.02
CA SER A 58 -1.15 -0.30 -5.58
C SER A 58 -2.21 0.67 -5.06
N ILE A 59 -3.45 0.51 -5.48
CA ILE A 59 -4.55 1.41 -5.12
C ILE A 59 -5.37 0.86 -3.96
N ARG A 60 -5.87 -0.36 -4.09
CA ARG A 60 -6.76 -0.99 -3.11
C ARG A 60 -6.02 -1.83 -2.09
N LYS A 61 -5.00 -2.51 -2.53
CA LYS A 61 -4.17 -3.35 -1.69
C LYS A 61 -3.08 -2.51 -1.02
N LEU A 62 -2.41 -3.08 -0.04
CA LEU A 62 -1.44 -2.37 0.79
C LEU A 62 -0.03 -2.32 0.17
N ASP A 63 0.05 -2.23 -1.15
CA ASP A 63 1.29 -2.14 -1.91
C ASP A 63 2.25 -3.28 -1.53
N VAL A 64 3.51 -2.96 -1.23
CA VAL A 64 4.53 -3.95 -0.86
C VAL A 64 4.16 -4.73 0.41
N LEU A 65 3.36 -4.19 1.30
CA LEU A 65 2.93 -4.87 2.52
C LEU A 65 1.90 -5.96 2.27
N GLN A 66 1.16 -5.93 1.16
CA GLN A 66 0.14 -6.93 0.89
C GLN A 66 0.74 -8.34 0.83
N GLU A 67 1.88 -8.48 0.15
CA GLU A 67 2.61 -9.74 0.05
C GLU A 67 3.05 -10.25 1.43
N LEU A 68 3.52 -9.34 2.28
CA LEU A 68 3.99 -9.68 3.62
C LEU A 68 2.84 -10.08 4.55
N LEU A 69 1.70 -9.42 4.44
CA LEU A 69 0.52 -9.71 5.25
C LEU A 69 -0.13 -11.05 4.88
N GLU A 70 0.02 -11.47 3.63
CA GLU A 70 -0.50 -12.75 3.14
C GLU A 70 0.40 -13.93 3.50
N ASP A 71 1.64 -13.68 3.88
CA ASP A 71 2.61 -14.72 4.23
C ASP A 71 2.48 -15.12 5.71
N THR A 72 1.92 -16.29 5.96
CA THR A 72 1.68 -16.79 7.31
C THR A 72 2.95 -17.16 8.09
N SER A 73 4.09 -17.29 7.41
CA SER A 73 5.38 -17.54 8.06
C SER A 73 6.00 -16.31 8.70
N ILE A 74 5.51 -15.11 8.35
CA ILE A 74 5.98 -13.85 8.89
C ILE A 74 5.22 -13.55 10.18
N THR A 75 5.95 -13.37 11.27
CA THR A 75 5.38 -13.09 12.59
C THR A 75 5.35 -11.61 12.94
N GLU A 76 6.23 -10.81 12.32
CA GLU A 76 6.30 -9.38 12.58
C GLU A 76 6.77 -8.64 11.33
N ILE A 77 6.16 -7.48 11.08
CA ILE A 77 6.54 -6.56 10.01
C ILE A 77 6.89 -5.23 10.66
N MET A 78 8.08 -4.72 10.36
CA MET A 78 8.57 -3.44 10.87
C MET A 78 8.93 -2.53 9.70
N VAL A 79 8.25 -1.41 9.59
CA VAL A 79 8.52 -0.40 8.57
C VAL A 79 9.07 0.83 9.27
N ASN A 80 10.32 1.14 8.98
CA ASN A 80 11.04 2.24 9.60
C ASN A 80 11.39 3.29 8.54
N GLY A 81 10.38 4.01 8.08
CA GLY A 81 10.46 4.85 6.91
C GLY A 81 10.15 4.07 5.64
N TRP A 82 9.95 4.78 4.52
CA TRP A 82 9.48 4.17 3.26
C TRP A 82 10.49 3.19 2.63
N ASP A 83 11.76 3.33 2.93
CA ASP A 83 12.87 2.58 2.31
C ASP A 83 13.48 1.51 3.22
N LYS A 84 12.93 1.31 4.41
CA LYS A 84 13.47 0.34 5.38
C LYS A 84 12.36 -0.54 5.93
N ILE A 85 12.27 -1.74 5.39
CA ILE A 85 11.29 -2.75 5.81
C ILE A 85 12.05 -3.96 6.33
N PHE A 86 11.70 -4.38 7.54
CA PHE A 86 12.24 -5.56 8.19
C PHE A 86 11.09 -6.51 8.51
N ILE A 87 11.36 -7.80 8.43
CA ILE A 87 10.39 -8.83 8.82
C ILE A 87 11.03 -9.79 9.80
N GLU A 88 10.20 -10.44 10.61
CA GLU A 88 10.60 -11.58 11.42
C GLU A 88 9.94 -12.83 10.86
N ARG A 89 10.76 -13.82 10.54
CA ARG A 89 10.34 -15.12 10.04
C ARG A 89 11.11 -16.20 10.76
N GLU A 90 10.41 -17.13 11.40
CA GLU A 90 11.01 -18.25 12.13
C GLU A 90 12.04 -17.80 13.19
N GLY A 91 11.75 -16.69 13.88
CA GLY A 91 12.64 -16.12 14.88
C GLY A 91 13.83 -15.33 14.33
N HIS A 92 13.94 -15.19 13.02
CA HIS A 92 15.02 -14.44 12.38
C HIS A 92 14.56 -13.11 11.83
N LEU A 93 15.32 -12.05 12.11
CA LEU A 93 15.10 -10.74 11.55
C LEU A 93 15.74 -10.67 10.17
N ILE A 94 14.94 -10.30 9.16
CA ILE A 94 15.35 -10.24 7.76
C ILE A 94 15.05 -8.84 7.23
N THR A 95 16.01 -8.24 6.52
CA THR A 95 15.76 -7.02 5.77
C THR A 95 15.01 -7.37 4.49
N TRP A 96 13.85 -6.74 4.28
CA TRP A 96 13.06 -6.99 3.08
C TRP A 96 13.70 -6.25 1.88
N ASN A 97 13.69 -6.89 0.71
CA ASN A 97 14.36 -6.36 -0.48
C ASN A 97 13.51 -5.39 -1.31
N LYS A 98 12.27 -5.16 -0.93
CA LYS A 98 11.37 -4.21 -1.60
C LYS A 98 11.08 -3.05 -0.66
N THR A 99 10.72 -1.91 -1.22
CA THR A 99 10.40 -0.70 -0.46
C THR A 99 9.12 -0.07 -1.02
N PHE A 100 8.56 0.88 -0.28
CA PHE A 100 7.55 1.76 -0.85
C PHE A 100 8.20 2.68 -1.87
N THR A 101 7.40 3.28 -2.74
CA THR A 101 7.91 4.21 -3.77
C THR A 101 8.27 5.58 -3.21
N SER A 102 7.64 5.96 -2.10
CA SER A 102 7.87 7.25 -1.46
C SER A 102 7.32 7.26 -0.03
N SER A 103 7.69 8.28 0.74
CA SER A 103 7.13 8.52 2.07
C SER A 103 5.60 8.76 2.00
N GLY A 104 5.13 9.46 0.97
CA GLY A 104 3.70 9.68 0.76
C GLY A 104 2.93 8.40 0.54
N LYS A 105 3.50 7.45 -0.19
CA LYS A 105 2.87 6.13 -0.38
C LYS A 105 2.79 5.35 0.93
N LEU A 106 3.83 5.39 1.73
CA LEU A 106 3.81 4.78 3.06
C LEU A 106 2.73 5.40 3.94
N GLU A 107 2.59 6.72 3.94
CA GLU A 107 1.54 7.40 4.70
C GLU A 107 0.15 6.97 4.25
N ASP A 108 -0.07 6.84 2.95
CA ASP A 108 -1.34 6.37 2.40
C ASP A 108 -1.67 4.96 2.88
N VAL A 109 -0.69 4.07 2.87
CA VAL A 109 -0.85 2.70 3.37
C VAL A 109 -1.15 2.68 4.86
N ILE A 110 -0.48 3.50 5.66
CA ILE A 110 -0.75 3.64 7.09
C ILE A 110 -2.18 4.11 7.32
N GLN A 111 -2.64 5.11 6.58
CA GLN A 111 -4.01 5.59 6.65
C GLN A 111 -5.02 4.47 6.36
N GLN A 112 -4.76 3.64 5.37
CA GLN A 112 -5.62 2.50 5.04
C GLN A 112 -5.68 1.47 6.17
N ILE A 113 -4.54 1.12 6.72
CA ILE A 113 -4.47 0.13 7.81
C ILE A 113 -5.20 0.66 9.05
N VAL A 114 -4.93 1.89 9.42
CA VAL A 114 -5.53 2.53 10.60
C VAL A 114 -7.05 2.66 10.45
N ALA A 115 -7.52 2.99 9.24
CA ALA A 115 -8.95 3.06 8.95
C ALA A 115 -9.63 1.70 9.11
N ARG A 116 -8.98 0.61 8.74
CA ARG A 116 -9.50 -0.76 8.97
C ARG A 116 -9.63 -1.10 10.44
N CYS A 117 -8.86 -0.43 11.29
CA CYS A 117 -8.96 -0.56 12.75
C CYS A 117 -10.00 0.38 13.36
N ASN A 118 -10.76 1.11 12.56
CA ASN A 118 -11.70 2.15 12.99
C ASN A 118 -11.02 3.27 13.80
N ARG A 119 -9.81 3.63 13.39
CA ARG A 119 -8.99 4.67 14.01
C ARG A 119 -8.62 5.72 12.99
N VAL A 120 -8.14 6.86 13.48
CA VAL A 120 -7.64 7.97 12.68
C VAL A 120 -6.24 8.33 13.16
N ILE A 121 -5.33 8.58 12.23
CA ILE A 121 -3.98 9.06 12.52
C ILE A 121 -3.74 10.36 11.75
N ASN A 122 -3.28 11.39 12.46
CA ASN A 122 -2.99 12.71 11.89
C ASN A 122 -2.02 13.47 12.80
N THR A 123 -1.71 14.72 12.48
CA THR A 123 -0.80 15.54 13.27
C THR A 123 -1.28 15.81 14.70
N LEU A 124 -2.58 15.77 14.93
CA LEU A 124 -3.16 15.91 16.28
C LEU A 124 -3.14 14.61 17.07
N HIS A 125 -3.24 13.47 16.37
CA HIS A 125 -3.18 12.13 16.94
C HIS A 125 -2.17 11.30 16.16
N PRO A 126 -0.86 11.53 16.38
CA PRO A 126 0.20 10.96 15.54
C PRO A 126 0.60 9.53 15.90
N ILE A 127 -0.01 8.94 16.91
CA ILE A 127 0.27 7.58 17.37
C ILE A 127 -1.03 6.80 17.43
N VAL A 128 -1.02 5.61 16.85
CA VAL A 128 -2.16 4.67 16.93
C VAL A 128 -1.65 3.29 17.31
N ASP A 129 -2.32 2.68 18.28
CA ASP A 129 -2.15 1.28 18.67
C ASP A 129 -3.53 0.63 18.61
N ALA A 130 -3.71 -0.32 17.68
CA ALA A 130 -5.00 -0.93 17.41
C ALA A 130 -4.85 -2.37 16.93
N ARG A 131 -5.98 -3.02 16.64
CA ARG A 131 -5.98 -4.39 16.09
C ARG A 131 -6.79 -4.47 14.81
N LEU A 132 -6.29 -5.25 13.87
CA LEU A 132 -7.02 -5.63 12.67
C LEU A 132 -8.06 -6.71 13.00
N GLU A 133 -8.97 -6.96 12.06
CA GLU A 133 -10.02 -7.98 12.20
C GLU A 133 -9.45 -9.38 12.46
N ASN A 134 -8.31 -9.69 11.85
CA ASN A 134 -7.62 -10.97 12.03
C ASN A 134 -6.86 -11.11 13.36
N GLY A 135 -6.95 -10.10 14.22
CA GLY A 135 -6.27 -10.09 15.53
C GLY A 135 -4.85 -9.52 15.51
N ALA A 136 -4.30 -9.19 14.35
CA ALA A 136 -2.98 -8.60 14.25
C ALA A 136 -2.93 -7.23 14.93
N ARG A 137 -1.90 -7.01 15.74
CA ARG A 137 -1.70 -5.74 16.44
C ARG A 137 -0.94 -4.78 15.55
N VAL A 138 -1.46 -3.57 15.42
CA VAL A 138 -0.89 -2.50 14.61
C VAL A 138 -0.46 -1.35 15.50
N ASN A 139 0.79 -0.91 15.33
CA ASN A 139 1.31 0.31 15.95
C ASN A 139 1.84 1.22 14.85
N ALA A 140 1.34 2.44 14.77
CA ALA A 140 1.75 3.42 13.77
C ALA A 140 2.11 4.74 14.42
N VAL A 141 3.19 5.35 13.94
CA VAL A 141 3.66 6.67 14.39
C VAL A 141 4.01 7.49 13.16
N ILE A 142 3.51 8.72 13.10
CA ILE A 142 3.81 9.64 12.00
C ILE A 142 4.55 10.89 12.50
N PRO A 143 5.23 11.65 11.60
CA PRO A 143 5.80 12.93 11.99
C PRO A 143 4.73 13.89 12.54
N PRO A 144 5.09 14.77 13.48
CA PRO A 144 6.44 15.11 13.92
C PRO A 144 7.01 14.24 15.04
N ILE A 145 6.24 13.27 15.57
CA ILE A 145 6.72 12.40 16.67
C ILE A 145 7.83 11.47 16.15
N SER A 146 7.64 10.85 14.98
CA SER A 146 8.72 10.11 14.35
C SER A 146 9.62 11.07 13.57
N VAL A 147 10.94 10.97 13.79
CA VAL A 147 11.92 11.92 13.25
C VAL A 147 12.24 11.65 11.77
N ASP A 148 12.37 10.39 11.41
CA ASP A 148 12.84 9.96 10.09
C ASP A 148 11.70 9.47 9.17
N GLY A 149 10.50 9.96 9.37
CA GLY A 149 9.33 9.57 8.60
C GLY A 149 8.42 8.60 9.35
N PRO A 150 7.35 8.14 8.72
CA PRO A 150 6.39 7.25 9.36
C PRO A 150 7.00 5.91 9.78
N ILE A 151 6.52 5.38 10.90
CA ILE A 151 6.90 4.07 11.43
C ILE A 151 5.64 3.23 11.58
N LEU A 152 5.71 1.99 11.12
CA LEU A 152 4.60 1.04 11.21
C LEU A 152 5.11 -0.31 11.70
N THR A 153 4.45 -0.89 12.69
CA THR A 153 4.73 -2.24 13.17
C THR A 153 3.45 -3.04 13.17
N ILE A 154 3.50 -4.24 12.62
CA ILE A 154 2.38 -5.19 12.60
C ILE A 154 2.88 -6.52 13.16
N ARG A 155 2.17 -7.02 14.17
CA ARG A 155 2.47 -8.31 14.79
C ARG A 155 1.37 -9.33 14.60
#